data_a319a522536f59f009797c977dd17ac5
#
_entry.id   a319a522536f59f009797c977dd17ac5
#
_cell.length_a   1.000
_cell.length_b   1.000
_cell.length_c   1.000
_cell.angle_alpha   90.00
_cell.angle_beta   90.00
_cell.angle_gamma   90.00
#
_symmetry.space_group_name_H-M   'P 1'
#
loop_
_entity.id
_entity.type
_entity.pdbx_description
1 polymer ?
#
loop_
_entity_poly.entity_id
_entity_poly.type
_entity_poly.pdbx_seq_one_letter_code
_entity_poly.pdbx_strand_id
1 'polypeptide(L)'
;FRAMLITGKVEAGQDQKLAAALAAPVKAATNARLADKAVTMDDLPKFGASATVVSRTPVGLQGMESITFSNGVKLTLFANDAETEKVRINVRFGHGQQAFSPTKPVASWAGDYALVASGIGKLGQRELDDLTNGRRMGMQFSTDDDAFELQAVTRPADYKDQLRLFAAKLYQPGWDPA
;
A
#
# COMPACT_ATOMS: atom_id res chain seq x y z
N PHE A 1 0.49 -36.64 -1.79
CA PHE A 1 1.33 -35.50 -1.39
C PHE A 1 2.70 -35.63 -2.03
N ARG A 2 3.26 -34.57 -2.60
CA ARG A 2 4.61 -34.58 -3.17
C ARG A 2 5.44 -33.54 -2.43
N ALA A 3 6.63 -33.95 -1.98
CA ALA A 3 7.58 -33.03 -1.34
C ALA A 3 8.94 -33.11 -2.04
N MET A 4 9.65 -32.00 -2.10
CA MET A 4 10.98 -31.91 -2.68
C MET A 4 11.90 -31.18 -1.69
N LEU A 5 13.06 -31.75 -1.43
CA LEU A 5 14.12 -31.12 -0.63
C LEU A 5 15.29 -30.80 -1.55
N ILE A 6 15.69 -29.53 -1.59
CA ILE A 6 16.86 -29.06 -2.33
C ILE A 6 17.91 -28.66 -1.32
N THR A 7 19.08 -29.29 -1.37
CA THR A 7 20.20 -29.00 -0.47
C THR A 7 21.50 -28.77 -1.26
N GLY A 8 22.38 -27.91 -0.74
CA GLY A 8 23.69 -27.66 -1.35
C GLY A 8 24.70 -28.83 -1.21
N LYS A 9 24.39 -29.79 -0.33
CA LYS A 9 25.23 -30.98 -0.11
C LYS A 9 24.32 -32.20 0.11
N VAL A 10 24.58 -33.26 -0.65
CA VAL A 10 23.86 -34.51 -0.51
C VAL A 10 24.45 -35.31 0.67
N GLU A 11 23.58 -35.69 1.61
CA GLU A 11 23.92 -36.54 2.74
C GLU A 11 23.16 -37.88 2.61
N ALA A 12 23.76 -38.96 3.04
CA ALA A 12 23.12 -40.27 3.05
C ALA A 12 21.87 -40.27 3.98
N GLY A 13 20.76 -40.85 3.53
CA GLY A 13 19.54 -40.98 4.31
C GLY A 13 18.66 -39.72 4.40
N GLN A 14 18.91 -38.70 3.58
CA GLN A 14 18.05 -37.50 3.53
C GLN A 14 16.62 -37.80 3.07
N ASP A 15 16.44 -38.76 2.17
CA ASP A 15 15.13 -39.24 1.71
C ASP A 15 14.35 -39.88 2.87
N GLN A 16 15.00 -40.67 3.70
CA GLN A 16 14.38 -41.29 4.88
C GLN A 16 14.03 -40.24 5.94
N LYS A 17 14.91 -39.25 6.18
CA LYS A 17 14.64 -38.13 7.07
C LYS A 17 13.43 -37.28 6.61
N LEU A 18 13.35 -37.03 5.29
CA LEU A 18 12.21 -36.31 4.73
C LEU A 18 10.91 -37.11 4.85
N ALA A 19 10.95 -38.40 4.55
CA ALA A 19 9.79 -39.28 4.70
C ALA A 19 9.30 -39.36 6.17
N ALA A 20 10.23 -39.46 7.12
CA ALA A 20 9.92 -39.45 8.54
C ALA A 20 9.34 -38.11 9.01
N ALA A 21 9.87 -36.99 8.53
CA ALA A 21 9.35 -35.66 8.83
C ALA A 21 7.95 -35.45 8.29
N LEU A 22 7.66 -35.97 7.08
CA LEU A 22 6.31 -35.90 6.48
C LEU A 22 5.29 -36.81 7.16
N ALA A 23 5.72 -37.95 7.71
CA ALA A 23 4.89 -38.87 8.47
C ALA A 23 4.68 -38.44 9.92
N ALA A 24 5.50 -37.54 10.45
CA ALA A 24 5.36 -37.07 11.79
C ALA A 24 4.03 -36.32 12.00
N PRO A 25 3.30 -36.55 13.11
CA PRO A 25 2.09 -35.81 13.39
C PRO A 25 2.42 -34.34 13.53
N VAL A 26 1.82 -33.51 12.66
CA VAL A 26 1.90 -32.06 12.78
C VAL A 26 1.16 -31.67 14.07
N LYS A 27 1.90 -31.30 15.11
CA LYS A 27 1.28 -30.58 16.22
C LYS A 27 0.81 -29.26 15.62
N ALA A 28 -0.53 -29.09 15.53
CA ALA A 28 -1.07 -27.79 15.22
C ALA A 28 -0.44 -26.81 16.22
N ALA A 29 0.40 -25.91 15.72
CA ALA A 29 0.81 -24.79 16.55
C ALA A 29 -0.50 -24.10 16.91
N THR A 30 -0.84 -24.09 18.20
CA THR A 30 -1.88 -23.22 18.73
C THR A 30 -1.34 -21.81 18.46
N ASN A 31 -1.77 -21.28 17.31
CA ASN A 31 -1.30 -20.00 16.87
C ASN A 31 -1.85 -18.96 17.83
N ALA A 32 -0.99 -18.35 18.63
CA ALA A 32 -1.25 -17.05 19.23
C ALA A 32 -1.78 -16.06 18.15
N ARG A 33 -1.44 -16.32 16.90
CA ARG A 33 -1.92 -15.65 15.69
C ARG A 33 -3.44 -15.68 15.49
N LEU A 34 -4.16 -16.69 16.01
CA LEU A 34 -5.62 -16.76 15.98
C LEU A 34 -6.28 -15.91 17.08
N ALA A 35 -5.49 -15.43 18.05
CA ALA A 35 -5.95 -14.54 19.10
C ALA A 35 -5.72 -13.06 18.80
N ASP A 36 -4.97 -12.74 17.74
CA ASP A 36 -4.77 -11.36 17.31
C ASP A 36 -6.09 -10.79 16.78
N LYS A 37 -6.47 -9.64 17.31
CA LYS A 37 -7.65 -8.88 16.84
C LYS A 37 -7.50 -8.62 15.34
N ALA A 38 -8.52 -9.01 14.57
CA ALA A 38 -8.54 -8.71 13.15
C ALA A 38 -8.43 -7.20 12.93
N VAL A 39 -7.47 -6.80 12.11
CA VAL A 39 -7.28 -5.39 11.73
C VAL A 39 -8.35 -4.99 10.71
N THR A 40 -8.94 -3.84 10.90
CA THR A 40 -9.99 -3.29 10.04
C THR A 40 -9.65 -1.87 9.60
N MET A 41 -10.37 -1.35 8.61
CA MET A 41 -10.21 0.05 8.17
C MET A 41 -10.47 1.07 9.28
N ASP A 42 -11.18 0.68 10.36
CA ASP A 42 -11.43 1.56 11.51
C ASP A 42 -10.24 1.69 12.46
N ASP A 43 -9.23 0.84 12.32
CA ASP A 43 -7.97 0.91 13.05
C ASP A 43 -6.99 1.91 12.40
N LEU A 44 -7.27 2.38 11.16
CA LEU A 44 -6.54 3.49 10.55
C LEU A 44 -6.78 4.81 11.30
N PRO A 45 -5.84 5.76 11.22
CA PRO A 45 -6.01 7.08 11.81
C PRO A 45 -7.34 7.74 11.41
N LYS A 46 -8.01 8.37 12.37
CA LYS A 46 -9.23 9.13 12.11
C LYS A 46 -8.87 10.52 11.60
N PHE A 47 -9.53 10.92 10.54
CA PHE A 47 -9.36 12.25 9.94
C PHE A 47 -10.29 13.26 10.59
N GLY A 48 -9.96 14.56 10.44
CA GLY A 48 -10.83 15.66 10.82
C GLY A 48 -12.07 15.79 9.93
N ALA A 49 -12.71 16.95 9.98
CA ALA A 49 -13.90 17.24 9.17
C ALA A 49 -13.58 17.17 7.66
N SER A 50 -14.53 16.64 6.88
CA SER A 50 -14.40 16.57 5.43
C SER A 50 -14.40 17.96 4.81
N ALA A 51 -13.54 18.19 3.82
CA ALA A 51 -13.58 19.39 3.01
C ALA A 51 -14.82 19.39 2.09
N THR A 52 -15.31 20.57 1.79
CA THR A 52 -16.44 20.78 0.87
C THR A 52 -15.93 21.08 -0.55
N VAL A 53 -16.72 20.76 -1.57
CA VAL A 53 -16.43 21.14 -2.95
C VAL A 53 -16.68 22.65 -3.12
N VAL A 54 -15.67 23.37 -3.58
CA VAL A 54 -15.73 24.82 -3.87
C VAL A 54 -16.05 25.06 -5.34
N SER A 55 -15.45 24.28 -6.24
CA SER A 55 -15.70 24.38 -7.66
C SER A 55 -15.63 23.02 -8.35
N ARG A 56 -16.38 22.90 -9.45
CA ARG A 56 -16.35 21.75 -10.35
C ARG A 56 -16.47 22.25 -11.77
N THR A 57 -15.46 22.05 -12.59
CA THR A 57 -15.39 22.57 -13.94
C THR A 57 -14.94 21.49 -14.91
N PRO A 58 -15.58 21.37 -16.09
CA PRO A 58 -15.06 20.50 -17.14
C PRO A 58 -13.69 21.02 -17.61
N VAL A 59 -12.78 20.09 -17.86
CA VAL A 59 -11.50 20.36 -18.48
C VAL A 59 -11.62 20.01 -19.96
N GLY A 60 -11.02 20.77 -20.86
CA GLY A 60 -11.23 20.73 -22.31
C GLY A 60 -11.11 19.38 -23.03
N LEU A 61 -10.87 18.29 -22.31
CA LEU A 61 -10.92 16.91 -22.80
C LEU A 61 -12.24 16.25 -22.39
N GLN A 62 -12.83 15.50 -23.32
CA GLN A 62 -14.12 14.83 -23.10
C GLN A 62 -14.09 13.92 -21.86
N GLY A 63 -15.07 14.10 -20.98
CA GLY A 63 -15.23 13.28 -19.76
C GLY A 63 -14.26 13.60 -18.63
N MET A 64 -13.47 14.68 -18.74
CA MET A 64 -12.56 15.12 -17.71
C MET A 64 -13.10 16.30 -16.92
N GLU A 65 -12.99 16.26 -15.60
CA GLU A 65 -13.44 17.31 -14.68
C GLU A 65 -12.32 17.67 -13.69
N SER A 66 -12.25 18.96 -13.36
CA SER A 66 -11.42 19.48 -12.27
C SER A 66 -12.30 19.90 -11.11
N ILE A 67 -12.02 19.39 -9.92
CA ILE A 67 -12.76 19.64 -8.69
C ILE A 67 -11.79 20.24 -7.68
N THR A 68 -12.17 21.38 -7.09
CA THR A 68 -11.38 22.02 -6.03
C THR A 68 -12.15 21.93 -4.71
N PHE A 69 -11.43 21.53 -3.67
CA PHE A 69 -11.99 21.43 -2.32
C PHE A 69 -11.57 22.61 -1.44
N SER A 70 -12.33 22.88 -0.39
CA SER A 70 -12.13 24.02 0.54
C SER A 70 -10.79 23.99 1.28
N ASN A 71 -10.14 22.83 1.37
CA ASN A 71 -8.80 22.67 1.94
C ASN A 71 -7.66 22.82 0.91
N GLY A 72 -7.97 23.25 -0.32
CA GLY A 72 -7.00 23.47 -1.39
C GLY A 72 -6.64 22.23 -2.22
N VAL A 73 -7.12 21.05 -1.86
CA VAL A 73 -6.93 19.84 -2.65
C VAL A 73 -7.64 19.99 -4.00
N LYS A 74 -6.98 19.62 -5.08
CA LYS A 74 -7.53 19.56 -6.43
C LYS A 74 -7.61 18.11 -6.88
N LEU A 75 -8.76 17.72 -7.43
CA LEU A 75 -8.99 16.41 -8.01
C LEU A 75 -9.27 16.58 -9.50
N THR A 76 -8.49 15.89 -10.33
CA THR A 76 -8.84 15.70 -11.73
C THR A 76 -9.48 14.32 -11.87
N LEU A 77 -10.72 14.30 -12.32
CA LEU A 77 -11.48 13.06 -12.53
C LEU A 77 -11.62 12.82 -14.02
N PHE A 78 -11.27 11.62 -14.47
CA PHE A 78 -11.48 11.15 -15.83
C PHE A 78 -12.21 9.81 -15.80
N ALA A 79 -13.45 9.79 -16.27
CA ALA A 79 -14.25 8.58 -16.41
C ALA A 79 -14.19 8.09 -17.86
N ASN A 80 -13.78 6.83 -18.08
CA ASN A 80 -13.76 6.20 -19.40
C ASN A 80 -13.97 4.69 -19.27
N ASP A 81 -14.31 4.04 -20.37
CA ASP A 81 -14.63 2.61 -20.44
C ASP A 81 -13.46 1.78 -21.01
N ALA A 82 -12.26 2.37 -21.14
CA ALA A 82 -11.11 1.70 -21.73
C ALA A 82 -10.62 0.49 -20.91
N GLU A 83 -10.81 0.54 -19.59
CA GLU A 83 -10.46 -0.57 -18.70
C GLU A 83 -11.62 -0.83 -17.72
N THR A 84 -12.24 -2.00 -17.85
CA THR A 84 -13.31 -2.41 -16.92
C THR A 84 -12.73 -2.78 -15.56
N GLU A 85 -13.52 -2.53 -14.50
CA GLU A 85 -13.17 -2.90 -13.12
C GLU A 85 -11.81 -2.35 -12.63
N LYS A 86 -11.37 -1.21 -13.19
CA LYS A 86 -10.14 -0.53 -12.76
C LYS A 86 -10.39 0.93 -12.40
N VAL A 87 -9.82 1.32 -11.27
CA VAL A 87 -9.70 2.72 -10.85
C VAL A 87 -8.22 3.00 -10.63
N ARG A 88 -7.66 3.92 -11.41
CA ARG A 88 -6.29 4.40 -11.24
C ARG A 88 -6.32 5.64 -10.36
N ILE A 89 -5.49 5.64 -9.33
CA ILE A 89 -5.37 6.75 -8.40
C ILE A 89 -3.92 7.20 -8.41
N ASN A 90 -3.73 8.50 -8.62
CA ASN A 90 -2.44 9.16 -8.51
C ASN A 90 -2.59 10.40 -7.61
N VAL A 91 -1.83 10.46 -6.52
CA VAL A 91 -1.80 11.59 -5.58
C VAL A 91 -0.44 12.24 -5.68
N ARG A 92 -0.41 13.50 -6.16
CA ARG A 92 0.81 14.31 -6.29
C ARG A 92 0.85 15.35 -5.17
N PHE A 93 2.01 15.52 -4.55
CA PHE A 93 2.21 16.50 -3.47
C PHE A 93 3.68 16.92 -3.36
N GLY A 94 3.93 18.01 -2.64
CA GLY A 94 5.28 18.53 -2.42
C GLY A 94 5.97 19.03 -3.68
N HIS A 95 7.29 18.90 -3.74
CA HIS A 95 8.15 19.43 -4.80
C HIS A 95 9.13 18.40 -5.38
N GLY A 96 8.97 17.12 -5.06
CA GLY A 96 9.80 16.04 -5.58
C GLY A 96 11.30 16.28 -5.37
N GLN A 97 12.10 16.03 -6.41
CA GLN A 97 13.55 16.23 -6.37
C GLN A 97 13.94 17.68 -6.05
N GLN A 98 13.12 18.66 -6.41
CA GLN A 98 13.38 20.08 -6.12
C GLN A 98 13.32 20.40 -4.62
N ALA A 99 12.74 19.53 -3.80
CA ALA A 99 12.76 19.68 -2.34
C ALA A 99 14.14 19.39 -1.72
N PHE A 100 15.02 18.72 -2.45
CA PHE A 100 16.32 18.32 -1.94
C PHE A 100 17.39 19.36 -2.22
N SER A 101 18.30 19.51 -1.25
CA SER A 101 19.43 20.44 -1.41
C SER A 101 20.46 19.85 -2.37
N PRO A 102 20.92 20.58 -3.39
CA PRO A 102 21.97 20.12 -4.28
C PRO A 102 23.33 19.90 -3.57
N THR A 103 23.51 20.52 -2.39
CA THR A 103 24.73 20.37 -1.58
C THR A 103 24.66 19.23 -0.57
N LYS A 104 23.48 18.64 -0.38
CA LYS A 104 23.25 17.50 0.52
C LYS A 104 22.53 16.41 -0.27
N PRO A 105 23.25 15.57 -1.01
CA PRO A 105 22.59 14.52 -1.80
C PRO A 105 21.84 13.57 -0.89
N VAL A 106 20.61 13.25 -1.28
CA VAL A 106 19.72 12.31 -0.59
C VAL A 106 19.51 11.11 -1.50
N ALA A 107 19.57 9.93 -0.94
CA ALA A 107 19.25 8.69 -1.63
C ALA A 107 17.70 8.58 -1.79
N SER A 108 17.11 9.38 -2.67
CA SER A 108 15.64 9.43 -2.87
C SER A 108 15.04 8.08 -3.21
N TRP A 109 15.77 7.24 -3.98
CA TRP A 109 15.38 5.87 -4.31
C TRP A 109 15.15 5.00 -3.07
N ALA A 110 15.89 5.23 -1.97
CA ALA A 110 15.66 4.49 -0.73
C ALA A 110 14.34 4.92 -0.07
N GLY A 111 13.96 6.20 -0.22
CA GLY A 111 12.68 6.72 0.26
C GLY A 111 11.49 6.09 -0.45
N ASP A 112 11.62 5.78 -1.73
CA ASP A 112 10.55 5.17 -2.53
C ASP A 112 10.12 3.81 -1.95
N TYR A 113 11.07 3.02 -1.46
CA TYR A 113 10.79 1.74 -0.80
C TYR A 113 10.45 1.89 0.68
N ALA A 114 11.19 2.73 1.40
CA ALA A 114 11.02 2.90 2.83
C ALA A 114 9.64 3.45 3.21
N LEU A 115 9.10 4.40 2.44
CA LEU A 115 7.77 4.93 2.69
C LEU A 115 6.70 3.84 2.51
N VAL A 116 6.79 3.02 1.48
CA VAL A 116 5.82 1.96 1.21
C VAL A 116 5.89 0.86 2.29
N ALA A 117 7.10 0.42 2.63
CA ALA A 117 7.33 -0.64 3.61
C ALA A 117 7.12 -0.21 5.06
N SER A 118 7.10 1.10 5.35
CA SER A 118 6.81 1.59 6.70
C SER A 118 5.32 1.47 7.03
N GLY A 119 4.99 1.26 8.31
CA GLY A 119 3.62 1.17 8.79
C GLY A 119 2.79 2.45 8.64
N ILE A 120 1.60 2.46 9.19
CA ILE A 120 0.70 3.62 9.28
C ILE A 120 0.29 3.78 10.74
N GLY A 121 0.65 4.87 11.37
CA GLY A 121 0.36 5.11 12.77
C GLY A 121 0.97 4.01 13.65
N LYS A 122 0.12 3.16 14.24
CA LYS A 122 0.52 2.03 15.08
C LYS A 122 0.49 0.68 14.33
N LEU A 123 0.03 0.68 13.09
CA LEU A 123 -0.05 -0.53 12.27
C LEU A 123 1.28 -0.73 11.55
N GLY A 124 1.91 -1.88 11.74
CA GLY A 124 3.08 -2.30 10.98
C GLY A 124 2.70 -2.85 9.60
N GLN A 125 3.69 -3.26 8.82
CA GLN A 125 3.46 -3.79 7.47
C GLN A 125 2.57 -5.04 7.48
N ARG A 126 2.75 -5.91 8.47
CA ARG A 126 1.95 -7.13 8.60
C ARG A 126 0.46 -6.86 8.79
N GLU A 127 0.13 -5.90 9.66
CA GLU A 127 -1.26 -5.47 9.87
C GLU A 127 -1.85 -4.84 8.60
N LEU A 128 -1.04 -4.12 7.82
CA LEU A 128 -1.46 -3.55 6.56
C LEU A 128 -1.69 -4.63 5.49
N ASP A 129 -0.85 -5.67 5.46
CA ASP A 129 -1.04 -6.83 4.58
C ASP A 129 -2.34 -7.59 4.92
N ASP A 130 -2.61 -7.79 6.21
CA ASP A 130 -3.85 -8.42 6.68
C ASP A 130 -5.08 -7.54 6.32
N LEU A 131 -4.98 -6.21 6.46
CA LEU A 131 -6.01 -5.24 6.12
C LEU A 131 -6.37 -5.25 4.63
N THR A 132 -5.39 -5.46 3.76
CA THR A 132 -5.55 -5.42 2.30
C THR A 132 -5.76 -6.79 1.67
N ASN A 133 -5.65 -7.86 2.46
CA ASN A 133 -5.81 -9.23 2.00
C ASN A 133 -7.18 -9.46 1.35
N GLY A 134 -7.19 -10.10 0.17
CA GLY A 134 -8.41 -10.36 -0.62
C GLY A 134 -9.00 -9.12 -1.31
N ARG A 135 -8.38 -7.95 -1.17
CA ARG A 135 -8.76 -6.68 -1.77
C ARG A 135 -7.77 -6.26 -2.85
N ARG A 136 -8.21 -5.43 -3.79
CA ARG A 136 -7.31 -4.86 -4.78
C ARG A 136 -6.84 -3.49 -4.29
N MET A 137 -5.98 -3.52 -3.31
CA MET A 137 -5.41 -2.35 -2.68
C MET A 137 -3.89 -2.47 -2.64
N GLY A 138 -3.22 -1.35 -2.70
CA GLY A 138 -1.76 -1.30 -2.66
C GLY A 138 -1.25 0.12 -2.65
N MET A 139 0.07 0.26 -2.63
CA MET A 139 0.73 1.55 -2.61
C MET A 139 2.03 1.46 -3.38
N GLN A 140 2.24 2.39 -4.29
CA GLN A 140 3.53 2.67 -4.90
C GLN A 140 3.86 4.12 -4.59
N PHE A 141 5.11 4.39 -4.32
CA PHE A 141 5.61 5.75 -4.10
C PHE A 141 6.77 6.00 -5.05
N SER A 142 6.83 7.19 -5.59
CA SER A 142 7.94 7.66 -6.40
C SER A 142 8.24 9.12 -6.14
N THR A 143 9.48 9.49 -6.41
CA THR A 143 9.96 10.86 -6.32
C THR A 143 10.27 11.37 -7.72
N ASP A 144 9.36 12.18 -8.27
CA ASP A 144 9.56 12.85 -9.56
C ASP A 144 10.36 14.14 -9.43
N ASP A 145 10.63 14.82 -10.54
CA ASP A 145 11.38 16.06 -10.55
C ASP A 145 10.69 17.15 -9.73
N ASP A 146 9.37 17.28 -9.84
CA ASP A 146 8.56 18.38 -9.29
C ASP A 146 7.51 17.94 -8.27
N ALA A 147 7.34 16.64 -8.02
CA ALA A 147 6.36 16.11 -7.06
C ALA A 147 6.79 14.79 -6.45
N PHE A 148 6.24 14.49 -5.29
CA PHE A 148 6.13 13.14 -4.76
C PHE A 148 4.81 12.54 -5.24
N GLU A 149 4.81 11.25 -5.56
CA GLU A 149 3.61 10.56 -6.04
C GLU A 149 3.30 9.31 -5.24
N LEU A 150 2.02 9.16 -4.83
CA LEU A 150 1.44 7.91 -4.38
C LEU A 150 0.51 7.38 -5.46
N GLN A 151 0.71 6.14 -5.87
CA GLN A 151 -0.03 5.53 -6.96
C GLN A 151 -0.65 4.19 -6.53
N ALA A 152 -1.84 3.91 -7.06
CA ALA A 152 -2.47 2.59 -6.95
C ALA A 152 -3.39 2.32 -8.13
N VAL A 153 -3.55 1.04 -8.44
CA VAL A 153 -4.62 0.53 -9.29
C VAL A 153 -5.53 -0.32 -8.44
N THR A 154 -6.76 0.10 -8.30
CA THR A 154 -7.77 -0.57 -7.48
C THR A 154 -9.00 -0.93 -8.31
N ARG A 155 -10.07 -1.38 -7.67
CA ARG A 155 -11.37 -1.65 -8.30
C ARG A 155 -12.47 -0.75 -7.71
N PRO A 156 -13.62 -0.60 -8.38
CA PRO A 156 -14.72 0.22 -7.90
C PRO A 156 -15.19 -0.10 -6.49
N ALA A 157 -15.10 -1.36 -6.05
CA ALA A 157 -15.47 -1.77 -4.70
C ALA A 157 -14.48 -1.29 -3.62
N ASP A 158 -13.21 -1.07 -3.95
CA ASP A 158 -12.14 -0.81 -2.98
C ASP A 158 -11.61 0.63 -3.00
N TYR A 159 -11.97 1.47 -4.00
CA TYR A 159 -11.32 2.77 -4.20
C TYR A 159 -11.46 3.73 -3.01
N LYS A 160 -12.57 3.68 -2.28
CA LYS A 160 -12.78 4.56 -1.12
C LYS A 160 -11.80 4.23 0.00
N ASP A 161 -11.61 2.95 0.26
CA ASP A 161 -10.68 2.48 1.28
C ASP A 161 -9.23 2.66 0.82
N GLN A 162 -8.95 2.54 -0.49
CA GLN A 162 -7.65 2.89 -1.06
C GLN A 162 -7.31 4.36 -0.82
N LEU A 163 -8.25 5.27 -1.00
CA LEU A 163 -8.05 6.69 -0.71
C LEU A 163 -7.84 6.94 0.80
N ARG A 164 -8.57 6.21 1.66
CA ARG A 164 -8.35 6.25 3.12
C ARG A 164 -6.94 5.78 3.49
N LEU A 165 -6.45 4.72 2.85
CA LEU A 165 -5.11 4.20 3.08
C LEU A 165 -4.05 5.24 2.71
N PHE A 166 -4.17 5.89 1.55
CA PHE A 166 -3.27 6.97 1.14
C PHE A 166 -3.32 8.16 2.09
N ALA A 167 -4.51 8.61 2.45
CA ALA A 167 -4.67 9.71 3.39
C ALA A 167 -4.07 9.38 4.76
N ALA A 168 -4.26 8.14 5.25
CA ALA A 168 -3.69 7.68 6.50
C ALA A 168 -2.16 7.64 6.44
N LYS A 169 -1.58 7.19 5.33
CA LYS A 169 -0.13 7.16 5.11
C LYS A 169 0.48 8.56 5.12
N LEU A 170 -0.17 9.52 4.47
CA LEU A 170 0.28 10.92 4.45
C LEU A 170 0.10 11.62 5.79
N TYR A 171 -0.95 11.27 6.53
CA TYR A 171 -1.29 11.91 7.80
C TYR A 171 -0.44 11.40 8.97
N GLN A 172 -0.23 10.09 9.04
CA GLN A 172 0.56 9.44 10.09
C GLN A 172 1.42 8.32 9.49
N PRO A 173 2.49 8.66 8.76
CA PRO A 173 3.44 7.64 8.32
C PRO A 173 3.99 6.94 9.57
N GLY A 174 3.88 5.62 9.60
CA GLY A 174 4.46 4.80 10.66
C GLY A 174 5.92 4.51 10.35
N TRP A 175 6.59 3.99 11.36
CA TRP A 175 7.91 3.40 11.24
C TRP A 175 7.85 2.01 11.84
N ASP A 176 8.11 0.99 11.01
CA ASP A 176 8.23 -0.38 11.47
C ASP A 176 9.71 -0.72 11.59
N PRO A 177 10.25 -0.90 12.81
CA PRO A 177 11.67 -1.18 13.02
C PRO A 177 12.04 -2.67 12.82
N ALA A 178 11.09 -3.54 12.44
CA ALA A 178 11.28 -4.99 12.33
C ALA A 178 12.17 -5.40 11.15
#